data_26106c10e330edb2ee0890903bbf395d
#
_entry.id   26106c10e330edb2ee0890903bbf395d
#
_cell.length_a   1.000
_cell.length_b   1.000
_cell.length_c   1.000
_cell.angle_alpha   90.00
_cell.angle_beta   90.00
_cell.angle_gamma   90.00
#
_symmetry.space_group_name_H-M   'P 1'
#
loop_
_entity.id
_entity.type
_entity.pdbx_description
1 polymer ?
#
loop_
_entity_poly.entity_id
_entity_poly.type
_entity_poly.pdbx_seq_one_letter_code
_entity_poly.pdbx_strand_id
1 'polypeptide(L)'
;MLARLATCADEVIVASKSFQGRFAISPKSVLFEYVLFDSYEPSIARMFQRVAESCGGDIVDVGANIGLYTVLAAKSSSSAKVLAIEPTEQALRRLKENISLNGVGDSVLVFEGVASDREGECQVQVSEGREEFSTMGELRIPGSLEVSTTTRTAPATTLDSLVRLHGLRPKLIKVDVEGAEELVFTGAETTIRDFRPIIFSELSDLVLEPMGSSAERVIDRLSGWGYDVRDAKDLQHAPRRGRFEGDIIAAPREIGISKALGI
;
A
#
# COMPACT_ATOMS: atom_id res chain seq x y z
N MET A 1 31.23 4.72 3.14
CA MET A 1 30.40 5.60 4.01
C MET A 1 29.09 4.90 4.38
N LEU A 2 28.33 4.37 3.44
CA LEU A 2 27.10 3.62 3.67
C LEU A 2 27.28 2.36 4.56
N ALA A 3 28.34 1.57 4.33
CA ALA A 3 28.64 0.39 5.14
C ALA A 3 28.96 0.73 6.64
N ARG A 4 29.37 1.96 6.95
CA ARG A 4 29.57 2.42 8.34
C ARG A 4 28.26 2.87 9.00
N LEU A 5 27.31 3.43 8.24
CA LEU A 5 26.00 3.79 8.77
C LEU A 5 25.19 2.55 9.16
N ALA A 6 25.27 1.48 8.35
CA ALA A 6 24.59 0.21 8.62
C ALA A 6 25.11 -0.53 9.87
N THR A 7 26.27 -0.18 10.39
CA THR A 7 26.88 -0.84 11.57
C THR A 7 26.73 -0.07 12.88
N CYS A 8 26.29 1.22 12.82
CA CYS A 8 26.35 2.13 13.99
C CYS A 8 25.01 2.74 14.41
N ALA A 9 23.96 2.63 13.61
CA ALA A 9 22.66 3.20 13.94
C ALA A 9 21.54 2.19 13.64
N ASP A 10 20.59 2.07 14.56
CA ASP A 10 19.40 1.25 14.34
C ASP A 10 18.43 1.92 13.36
N GLU A 11 18.48 3.25 13.28
CA GLU A 11 17.66 4.06 12.39
C GLU A 11 18.40 5.32 11.91
N VAL A 12 18.07 5.75 10.70
CA VAL A 12 18.54 7.01 10.11
C VAL A 12 17.36 7.74 9.47
N ILE A 13 17.46 9.08 9.43
CA ILE A 13 16.45 9.88 8.74
C ILE A 13 16.92 10.17 7.32
N VAL A 14 16.13 9.74 6.35
CA VAL A 14 16.37 9.96 4.91
C VAL A 14 15.28 10.89 4.35
N ALA A 15 15.70 11.86 3.54
CA ALA A 15 14.77 12.70 2.78
C ALA A 15 14.52 12.08 1.41
N SER A 16 13.26 11.90 1.05
CA SER A 16 12.84 11.48 -0.28
C SER A 16 12.11 12.62 -1.00
N LYS A 17 12.48 12.87 -2.24
CA LYS A 17 11.81 13.83 -3.11
C LYS A 17 10.54 13.22 -3.71
N SER A 18 10.58 11.95 -4.09
CA SER A 18 9.43 11.22 -4.66
C SER A 18 8.29 11.12 -3.67
N PHE A 19 8.58 10.94 -2.38
CA PHE A 19 7.58 10.87 -1.31
C PHE A 19 7.43 12.19 -0.52
N GLN A 20 8.09 13.26 -0.94
CA GLN A 20 8.00 14.61 -0.37
C GLN A 20 8.19 14.67 1.16
N GLY A 21 8.94 13.73 1.72
CA GLY A 21 9.02 13.52 3.15
C GLY A 21 10.41 13.23 3.67
N ARG A 22 10.49 13.17 5.00
CA ARG A 22 11.62 12.66 5.76
C ARG A 22 11.17 11.39 6.46
N PHE A 23 11.99 10.34 6.38
CA PHE A 23 11.60 9.02 6.86
C PHE A 23 12.69 8.46 7.76
N ALA A 24 12.29 8.08 8.97
CA ALA A 24 13.09 7.23 9.83
C ALA A 24 13.02 5.81 9.29
N ILE A 25 14.17 5.25 8.94
CA ILE A 25 14.27 3.95 8.29
C ILE A 25 15.50 3.20 8.81
N SER A 26 15.39 1.88 8.97
CA SER A 26 16.53 1.05 9.31
C SER A 26 17.50 0.93 8.13
N PRO A 27 18.80 1.12 8.34
CA PRO A 27 19.79 0.85 7.31
C PRO A 27 19.87 -0.62 6.89
N LYS A 28 19.23 -1.53 7.64
CA LYS A 28 19.12 -2.97 7.34
C LYS A 28 17.92 -3.30 6.47
N SER A 29 16.95 -2.37 6.35
CA SER A 29 15.77 -2.54 5.49
C SER A 29 16.16 -2.51 4.03
N VAL A 30 15.50 -3.33 3.22
CA VAL A 30 15.65 -3.29 1.75
C VAL A 30 15.22 -1.92 1.20
N LEU A 31 14.21 -1.29 1.81
CA LEU A 31 13.76 0.04 1.42
C LEU A 31 14.81 1.14 1.62
N PHE A 32 15.81 0.93 2.49
CA PHE A 32 16.77 1.99 2.84
C PHE A 32 17.49 2.57 1.63
N GLU A 33 18.11 1.72 0.81
CA GLU A 33 18.83 2.19 -0.38
C GLU A 33 17.89 2.80 -1.41
N TYR A 34 16.72 2.19 -1.61
CA TYR A 34 15.70 2.70 -2.53
C TYR A 34 15.21 4.10 -2.14
N VAL A 35 14.95 4.35 -0.85
CA VAL A 35 14.52 5.67 -0.36
C VAL A 35 15.68 6.65 -0.36
N LEU A 36 16.89 6.21 0.02
CA LEU A 36 18.11 7.05 0.03
C LEU A 36 18.46 7.58 -1.36
N PHE A 37 18.32 6.74 -2.40
CA PHE A 37 18.60 7.11 -3.78
C PHE A 37 17.38 7.60 -4.54
N ASP A 38 16.24 7.74 -3.86
CA ASP A 38 14.96 8.18 -4.44
C ASP A 38 14.52 7.32 -5.64
N SER A 39 14.80 6.02 -5.57
CA SER A 39 14.58 5.03 -6.65
C SER A 39 13.44 4.05 -6.38
N TYR A 40 12.76 4.16 -5.21
CA TYR A 40 11.57 3.36 -4.92
C TYR A 40 10.38 3.90 -5.73
N GLU A 41 9.91 3.14 -6.68
CA GLU A 41 8.70 3.39 -7.48
C GLU A 41 8.46 4.85 -7.92
N PRO A 42 9.45 5.59 -8.43
CA PRO A 42 9.31 7.04 -8.62
C PRO A 42 8.21 7.43 -9.63
N SER A 43 7.87 6.55 -10.54
CA SER A 43 6.80 6.78 -11.52
C SER A 43 5.42 6.57 -10.88
N ILE A 44 5.25 5.52 -10.08
CA ILE A 44 4.01 5.21 -9.36
C ILE A 44 3.75 6.32 -8.33
N ALA A 45 4.75 6.69 -7.54
CA ALA A 45 4.64 7.77 -6.55
C ALA A 45 4.18 9.09 -7.20
N ARG A 46 4.72 9.44 -8.37
CA ARG A 46 4.28 10.65 -9.11
C ARG A 46 2.84 10.56 -9.62
N MET A 47 2.42 9.40 -10.12
CA MET A 47 1.03 9.21 -10.55
C MET A 47 0.08 9.26 -9.36
N PHE A 48 0.42 8.57 -8.28
CA PHE A 48 -0.32 8.59 -7.02
C PHE A 48 -0.46 10.02 -6.47
N GLN A 49 0.64 10.79 -6.42
CA GLN A 49 0.65 12.18 -5.98
C GLN A 49 -0.34 13.04 -6.78
N ARG A 50 -0.30 12.98 -8.11
CA ARG A 50 -1.23 13.75 -8.98
C ARG A 50 -2.69 13.44 -8.68
N VAL A 51 -2.99 12.16 -8.48
CA VAL A 51 -4.35 11.75 -8.10
C VAL A 51 -4.70 12.28 -6.71
N ALA A 52 -3.81 12.17 -5.73
CA ALA A 52 -4.02 12.67 -4.38
C ALA A 52 -4.27 14.18 -4.35
N GLU A 53 -3.56 14.97 -5.18
CA GLU A 53 -3.74 16.41 -5.32
C GLU A 53 -5.12 16.82 -5.87
N SER A 54 -5.75 15.94 -6.64
CA SER A 54 -6.97 16.28 -7.42
C SER A 54 -8.20 15.45 -7.06
N CYS A 55 -8.08 14.39 -6.26
CA CYS A 55 -9.17 13.42 -6.07
C CYS A 55 -10.39 13.95 -5.32
N GLY A 56 -10.24 15.02 -4.52
CA GLY A 56 -11.36 15.70 -3.86
C GLY A 56 -12.09 14.86 -2.81
N GLY A 57 -11.40 13.94 -2.14
CA GLY A 57 -11.94 13.09 -1.09
C GLY A 57 -10.85 12.46 -0.26
N ASP A 58 -11.22 11.49 0.58
CA ASP A 58 -10.28 10.82 1.49
C ASP A 58 -9.43 9.79 0.74
N ILE A 59 -8.32 9.41 1.37
CA ILE A 59 -7.33 8.50 0.81
C ILE A 59 -7.14 7.32 1.76
N VAL A 60 -6.98 6.13 1.21
CA VAL A 60 -6.69 4.91 1.99
C VAL A 60 -5.39 4.30 1.51
N ASP A 61 -4.53 3.93 2.46
CA ASP A 61 -3.25 3.27 2.25
C ASP A 61 -3.26 1.93 3.01
N VAL A 62 -3.50 0.84 2.28
CA VAL A 62 -3.57 -0.52 2.84
C VAL A 62 -2.25 -1.22 2.63
N GLY A 63 -1.60 -1.62 3.73
CA GLY A 63 -0.21 -2.04 3.73
C GLY A 63 0.72 -0.82 3.82
N ALA A 64 0.40 0.10 4.76
CA ALA A 64 1.09 1.38 4.84
C ALA A 64 2.59 1.28 5.17
N ASN A 65 3.03 0.15 5.73
CA ASN A 65 4.40 -0.11 6.11
C ASN A 65 5.00 1.07 6.92
N ILE A 66 6.14 1.61 6.56
CA ILE A 66 6.75 2.78 7.24
C ILE A 66 6.10 4.12 6.86
N GLY A 67 5.07 4.13 6.00
CA GLY A 67 4.25 5.31 5.69
C GLY A 67 4.73 6.17 4.53
N LEU A 68 5.43 5.62 3.54
CA LEU A 68 5.86 6.38 2.36
C LEU A 68 4.66 6.99 1.62
N TYR A 69 3.68 6.16 1.25
CA TYR A 69 2.47 6.61 0.57
C TYR A 69 1.50 7.36 1.49
N THR A 70 1.42 6.99 2.77
CA THR A 70 0.65 7.73 3.77
C THR A 70 1.10 9.19 3.88
N VAL A 71 2.40 9.44 4.02
CA VAL A 71 2.97 10.80 4.11
C VAL A 71 2.78 11.55 2.80
N LEU A 72 3.04 10.89 1.66
CA LEU A 72 2.82 11.48 0.34
C LEU A 72 1.36 11.92 0.17
N ALA A 73 0.39 11.05 0.50
CA ALA A 73 -1.04 11.35 0.45
C ALA A 73 -1.40 12.56 1.30
N ALA A 74 -0.99 12.55 2.58
CA ALA A 74 -1.31 13.62 3.53
C ALA A 74 -0.71 14.98 3.14
N LYS A 75 0.47 14.98 2.51
CA LYS A 75 1.10 16.23 2.00
C LYS A 75 0.51 16.70 0.69
N SER A 76 0.02 15.79 -0.14
CA SER A 76 -0.54 16.12 -1.45
C SER A 76 -1.94 16.72 -1.36
N SER A 77 -2.70 16.41 -0.30
CA SER A 77 -4.06 16.92 -0.12
C SER A 77 -4.29 17.42 1.31
N SER A 78 -4.36 18.73 1.48
CA SER A 78 -4.56 19.34 2.81
C SER A 78 -5.98 19.15 3.38
N SER A 79 -6.94 18.76 2.56
CA SER A 79 -8.35 18.57 2.97
C SER A 79 -8.71 17.09 3.17
N ALA A 80 -7.92 16.16 2.66
CA ALA A 80 -8.18 14.73 2.77
C ALA A 80 -7.82 14.21 4.17
N LYS A 81 -8.63 13.26 4.67
CA LYS A 81 -8.17 12.33 5.68
C LYS A 81 -7.49 11.16 4.99
N VAL A 82 -6.44 10.67 5.60
CA VAL A 82 -5.71 9.48 5.14
C VAL A 82 -5.90 8.38 6.16
N LEU A 83 -6.44 7.25 5.74
CA LEU A 83 -6.51 6.04 6.57
C LEU A 83 -5.34 5.14 6.19
N ALA A 84 -4.39 4.97 7.10
CA ALA A 84 -3.27 4.04 6.98
C ALA A 84 -3.58 2.75 7.73
N ILE A 85 -3.38 1.61 7.10
CA ILE A 85 -3.65 0.28 7.65
C ILE A 85 -2.36 -0.52 7.61
N GLU A 86 -1.88 -0.96 8.79
CA GLU A 86 -0.63 -1.70 8.92
C GLU A 86 -0.73 -2.65 10.12
N PRO A 87 -0.43 -3.97 9.98
CA PRO A 87 -0.53 -4.92 11.09
C PRO A 87 0.74 -5.07 11.93
N THR A 88 1.93 -4.75 11.39
CA THR A 88 3.19 -5.15 12.02
C THR A 88 3.69 -4.09 13.00
N GLU A 89 4.05 -4.52 14.20
CA GLU A 89 4.43 -3.62 15.30
C GLU A 89 5.59 -2.69 14.93
N GLN A 90 6.59 -3.22 14.23
CA GLN A 90 7.79 -2.46 13.91
C GLN A 90 7.54 -1.44 12.79
N ALA A 91 6.77 -1.84 11.75
CA ALA A 91 6.36 -0.90 10.72
C ALA A 91 5.41 0.18 11.30
N LEU A 92 4.47 -0.20 12.17
CA LEU A 92 3.59 0.74 12.87
C LEU A 92 4.36 1.78 13.69
N ARG A 93 5.39 1.36 14.42
CA ARG A 93 6.23 2.29 15.18
C ARG A 93 6.85 3.34 14.24
N ARG A 94 7.43 2.89 13.12
CA ARG A 94 8.03 3.78 12.12
C ARG A 94 6.99 4.62 11.39
N LEU A 95 5.85 4.05 11.04
CA LEU A 95 4.72 4.78 10.46
C LEU A 95 4.32 5.98 11.34
N LYS A 96 4.09 5.74 12.63
CA LYS A 96 3.73 6.78 13.60
C LYS A 96 4.83 7.84 13.75
N GLU A 97 6.08 7.41 13.79
CA GLU A 97 7.24 8.31 13.82
C GLU A 97 7.33 9.16 12.55
N ASN A 98 7.15 8.55 11.37
CA ASN A 98 7.20 9.24 10.10
C ASN A 98 6.02 10.21 9.90
N ILE A 99 4.84 9.87 10.37
CA ILE A 99 3.69 10.79 10.44
C ILE A 99 4.04 12.02 11.28
N SER A 100 4.59 11.82 12.47
CA SER A 100 5.02 12.89 13.38
C SER A 100 6.16 13.73 12.77
N LEU A 101 7.20 13.08 12.23
CA LEU A 101 8.36 13.73 11.62
C LEU A 101 7.99 14.65 10.44
N ASN A 102 6.90 14.35 9.77
CA ASN A 102 6.39 15.11 8.64
C ASN A 102 5.26 16.10 9.01
N GLY A 103 4.81 16.11 10.27
CA GLY A 103 3.79 17.03 10.76
C GLY A 103 2.41 16.80 10.16
N VAL A 104 2.06 15.56 9.79
CA VAL A 104 0.79 15.22 9.12
C VAL A 104 -0.20 14.48 10.03
N GLY A 105 0.07 14.42 11.33
CA GLY A 105 -0.73 13.65 12.31
C GLY A 105 -2.22 14.03 12.35
N ASP A 106 -2.56 15.30 12.17
CA ASP A 106 -3.95 15.77 12.21
C ASP A 106 -4.81 15.24 11.05
N SER A 107 -4.20 14.83 9.95
CA SER A 107 -4.88 14.31 8.76
C SER A 107 -4.84 12.78 8.65
N VAL A 108 -4.04 12.08 9.46
CA VAL A 108 -3.84 10.63 9.34
C VAL A 108 -4.53 9.87 10.46
N LEU A 109 -5.31 8.87 10.07
CA LEU A 109 -5.89 7.85 10.95
C LEU A 109 -5.08 6.56 10.75
N VAL A 110 -4.72 5.88 11.82
CA VAL A 110 -3.97 4.61 11.75
C VAL A 110 -4.83 3.49 12.31
N PHE A 111 -5.04 2.45 11.51
CA PHE A 111 -5.60 1.18 11.98
C PHE A 111 -4.46 0.17 12.13
N GLU A 112 -4.27 -0.31 13.36
CA GLU A 112 -3.22 -1.26 13.74
C GLU A 112 -3.72 -2.70 13.55
N GLY A 113 -3.78 -3.14 12.32
CA GLY A 113 -4.33 -4.42 11.93
C GLY A 113 -4.35 -4.63 10.43
N VAL A 114 -5.09 -5.61 9.96
CA VAL A 114 -5.22 -5.95 8.54
C VAL A 114 -6.61 -5.60 8.01
N ALA A 115 -6.66 -5.11 6.77
CA ALA A 115 -7.89 -5.11 6.00
C ALA A 115 -8.09 -6.49 5.37
N SER A 116 -9.29 -7.05 5.55
CA SER A 116 -9.61 -8.42 5.12
C SER A 116 -11.06 -8.50 4.64
N ASP A 117 -11.51 -9.70 4.28
CA ASP A 117 -12.88 -10.00 3.86
C ASP A 117 -13.88 -10.06 5.03
N ARG A 118 -13.41 -10.09 6.29
CA ARG A 118 -14.22 -10.23 7.51
C ARG A 118 -13.56 -9.60 8.73
N GLU A 119 -14.35 -9.41 9.77
CA GLU A 119 -13.90 -9.01 11.10
C GLU A 119 -13.39 -10.19 11.91
N GLY A 120 -12.45 -9.94 12.83
CA GLY A 120 -11.90 -10.94 13.74
C GLY A 120 -10.40 -10.77 13.96
N GLU A 121 -9.70 -11.87 13.96
CA GLU A 121 -8.24 -11.92 14.07
C GLU A 121 -7.67 -12.77 12.94
N CYS A 122 -6.47 -12.42 12.49
CA CYS A 122 -5.72 -13.23 11.54
C CYS A 122 -4.27 -13.41 11.95
N GLN A 123 -3.63 -14.41 11.37
CA GLN A 123 -2.21 -14.66 11.54
C GLN A 123 -1.45 -13.90 10.44
N VAL A 124 -0.45 -13.12 10.84
CA VAL A 124 0.47 -12.42 9.95
C VAL A 124 1.85 -13.01 10.13
N GLN A 125 2.48 -13.43 9.04
CA GLN A 125 3.88 -13.83 9.06
C GLN A 125 4.76 -12.60 8.87
N VAL A 126 5.68 -12.38 9.78
CA VAL A 126 6.58 -11.24 9.79
C VAL A 126 8.00 -11.74 9.63
N SER A 127 8.75 -11.18 8.70
CA SER A 127 10.18 -11.43 8.53
C SER A 127 10.96 -10.57 9.50
N GLU A 128 11.74 -11.20 10.40
CA GLU A 128 12.54 -10.45 11.37
C GLU A 128 13.62 -9.61 10.68
N GLY A 129 13.57 -8.28 10.91
CA GLY A 129 14.50 -7.31 10.33
C GLY A 129 14.22 -6.92 8.87
N ARG A 130 13.14 -7.44 8.28
CA ARG A 130 12.67 -7.12 6.93
C ARG A 130 11.16 -7.03 6.92
N GLU A 131 10.60 -6.10 7.69
CA GLU A 131 9.17 -5.96 7.92
C GLU A 131 8.40 -5.58 6.66
N GLU A 132 9.09 -5.07 5.65
CA GLU A 132 8.56 -4.88 4.30
C GLU A 132 8.03 -6.18 3.68
N PHE A 133 8.48 -7.34 4.15
CA PHE A 133 7.97 -8.65 3.76
C PHE A 133 7.12 -9.26 4.88
N SER A 134 5.94 -8.73 5.07
CA SER A 134 4.93 -9.32 5.94
C SER A 134 3.71 -9.72 5.12
N THR A 135 3.18 -10.92 5.34
CA THR A 135 2.04 -11.44 4.60
C THR A 135 1.09 -12.23 5.50
N MET A 136 -0.18 -12.29 5.13
CA MET A 136 -1.15 -13.20 5.74
C MET A 136 -0.99 -14.65 5.27
N GLY A 137 -0.22 -14.89 4.21
CA GLY A 137 0.07 -16.19 3.63
C GLY A 137 1.41 -16.77 4.01
N GLU A 138 1.86 -17.75 3.23
CA GLU A 138 3.21 -18.29 3.34
C GLU A 138 4.22 -17.27 2.79
N LEU A 139 5.15 -16.81 3.63
CA LEU A 139 6.15 -15.82 3.23
C LEU A 139 7.10 -16.45 2.20
N ARG A 140 7.10 -15.92 0.98
CA ARG A 140 8.04 -16.30 -0.09
C ARG A 140 8.93 -15.14 -0.44
N ILE A 141 10.15 -15.14 0.11
CA ILE A 141 11.14 -14.11 -0.19
C ILE A 141 11.93 -14.52 -1.44
N PRO A 142 11.99 -13.68 -2.47
CA PRO A 142 12.83 -13.95 -3.63
C PRO A 142 14.31 -14.06 -3.23
N GLY A 143 14.97 -15.16 -3.66
CA GLY A 143 16.41 -15.34 -3.45
C GLY A 143 16.78 -16.04 -2.14
N SER A 144 16.37 -17.30 -1.97
CA SER A 144 16.93 -18.37 -1.07
C SER A 144 17.68 -17.95 0.22
N LEU A 145 17.30 -16.86 0.86
CA LEU A 145 17.75 -16.54 2.21
C LEU A 145 16.76 -17.15 3.19
N GLU A 146 17.19 -18.09 4.02
CA GLU A 146 16.44 -18.50 5.21
C GLU A 146 16.31 -17.28 6.12
N VAL A 147 15.15 -16.64 6.08
CA VAL A 147 14.82 -15.53 6.98
C VAL A 147 14.00 -16.11 8.12
N SER A 148 14.40 -15.79 9.34
CA SER A 148 13.58 -16.10 10.52
C SER A 148 12.25 -15.42 10.38
N THR A 149 11.16 -16.19 10.37
CA THR A 149 9.80 -15.69 10.34
C THR A 149 9.12 -15.94 11.68
N THR A 150 8.39 -14.98 12.16
CA THR A 150 7.52 -15.12 13.33
C THR A 150 6.07 -14.91 12.91
N THR A 151 5.18 -15.72 13.49
CA THR A 151 3.74 -15.55 13.30
C THR A 151 3.19 -14.67 14.42
N ARG A 152 2.43 -13.63 14.04
CA ARG A 152 1.76 -12.71 14.96
C ARG A 152 0.26 -12.72 14.69
N THR A 153 -0.52 -12.58 15.75
CA THR A 153 -1.96 -12.35 15.64
C THR A 153 -2.22 -10.87 15.54
N ALA A 154 -2.99 -10.46 14.55
CA ALA A 154 -3.40 -9.07 14.35
C ALA A 154 -4.93 -8.96 14.23
N PRO A 155 -5.52 -7.84 14.69
CA PRO A 155 -6.92 -7.53 14.40
C PRO A 155 -7.19 -7.50 12.91
N ALA A 156 -8.31 -8.06 12.49
CA ALA A 156 -8.77 -8.05 11.11
C ALA A 156 -10.15 -7.36 11.02
N THR A 157 -10.31 -6.53 10.00
CA THR A 157 -11.62 -5.91 9.71
C THR A 157 -11.76 -5.63 8.22
N THR A 158 -12.98 -5.31 7.78
CA THR A 158 -13.22 -4.94 6.39
C THR A 158 -12.94 -3.45 6.16
N LEU A 159 -12.49 -3.10 4.96
CA LEU A 159 -12.34 -1.68 4.60
C LEU A 159 -13.69 -0.96 4.65
N ASP A 160 -14.78 -1.63 4.28
CA ASP A 160 -16.14 -1.08 4.37
C ASP A 160 -16.51 -0.70 5.81
N SER A 161 -16.09 -1.49 6.81
CA SER A 161 -16.30 -1.19 8.22
C SER A 161 -15.49 0.02 8.69
N LEU A 162 -14.21 0.10 8.31
CA LEU A 162 -13.35 1.24 8.67
C LEU A 162 -13.83 2.54 8.03
N VAL A 163 -14.17 2.52 6.75
CA VAL A 163 -14.70 3.68 6.03
C VAL A 163 -15.98 4.20 6.69
N ARG A 164 -16.90 3.29 7.03
CA ARG A 164 -18.14 3.64 7.74
C ARG A 164 -17.87 4.17 9.15
N LEU A 165 -16.98 3.52 9.91
CA LEU A 165 -16.64 3.90 11.28
C LEU A 165 -16.11 5.34 11.36
N HIS A 166 -15.24 5.71 10.42
CA HIS A 166 -14.60 7.03 10.39
C HIS A 166 -15.33 8.05 9.51
N GLY A 167 -16.44 7.67 8.88
CA GLY A 167 -17.22 8.55 8.00
C GLY A 167 -16.45 9.03 6.78
N LEU A 168 -15.53 8.21 6.25
CA LEU A 168 -14.66 8.56 5.14
C LEU A 168 -15.38 8.48 3.80
N ARG A 169 -14.87 9.22 2.83
CA ARG A 169 -15.32 9.21 1.43
C ARG A 169 -14.13 8.97 0.49
N PRO A 170 -13.60 7.75 0.42
CA PRO A 170 -12.38 7.45 -0.31
C PRO A 170 -12.52 7.75 -1.80
N LYS A 171 -11.55 8.49 -2.35
CA LYS A 171 -11.40 8.76 -3.78
C LYS A 171 -10.09 8.25 -4.35
N LEU A 172 -9.20 7.81 -3.47
CA LEU A 172 -7.95 7.16 -3.82
C LEU A 172 -7.68 6.04 -2.81
N ILE A 173 -7.35 4.85 -3.30
CA ILE A 173 -6.97 3.70 -2.48
C ILE A 173 -5.68 3.12 -3.04
N LYS A 174 -4.66 2.90 -2.18
CA LYS A 174 -3.52 2.04 -2.45
C LYS A 174 -3.72 0.72 -1.72
N VAL A 175 -3.41 -0.40 -2.38
CA VAL A 175 -3.41 -1.74 -1.78
C VAL A 175 -2.12 -2.43 -2.14
N ASP A 176 -1.35 -2.79 -1.10
CA ASP A 176 -0.06 -3.44 -1.21
C ASP A 176 0.15 -4.29 0.06
N VAL A 177 -0.33 -5.53 0.02
CA VAL A 177 -0.49 -6.38 1.21
C VAL A 177 0.09 -7.80 1.02
N GLU A 178 0.99 -7.92 0.06
CA GLU A 178 1.80 -9.12 -0.14
C GLU A 178 0.97 -10.42 -0.22
N GLY A 179 -0.05 -10.42 -1.12
CA GLY A 179 -0.85 -11.58 -1.48
C GLY A 179 -2.27 -11.63 -0.92
N ALA A 180 -2.66 -10.68 -0.06
CA ALA A 180 -4.01 -10.62 0.52
C ALA A 180 -4.95 -9.64 -0.23
N GLU A 181 -4.57 -9.14 -1.41
CA GLU A 181 -5.30 -8.10 -2.16
C GLU A 181 -6.74 -8.53 -2.45
N GLU A 182 -6.99 -9.79 -2.80
CA GLU A 182 -8.35 -10.26 -3.05
C GLU A 182 -9.23 -10.20 -1.79
N LEU A 183 -8.68 -10.47 -0.61
CA LEU A 183 -9.40 -10.36 0.66
C LEU A 183 -9.72 -8.89 0.95
N VAL A 184 -8.75 -7.99 0.74
CA VAL A 184 -8.96 -6.55 0.89
C VAL A 184 -10.06 -6.06 -0.03
N PHE A 185 -10.03 -6.41 -1.32
CA PHE A 185 -11.05 -6.00 -2.29
C PHE A 185 -12.42 -6.61 -1.96
N THR A 186 -12.46 -7.84 -1.46
CA THR A 186 -13.72 -8.45 -1.01
C THR A 186 -14.35 -7.66 0.14
N GLY A 187 -13.54 -7.25 1.13
CA GLY A 187 -14.00 -6.43 2.26
C GLY A 187 -14.16 -4.93 1.94
N ALA A 188 -13.89 -4.52 0.70
CA ALA A 188 -14.00 -3.15 0.23
C ALA A 188 -15.09 -2.94 -0.82
N GLU A 189 -15.90 -3.95 -1.12
CA GLU A 189 -16.83 -3.92 -2.25
C GLU A 189 -17.80 -2.74 -2.19
N THR A 190 -18.42 -2.48 -1.03
CA THR A 190 -19.35 -1.36 -0.85
C THR A 190 -18.64 -0.03 -1.04
N THR A 191 -17.48 0.14 -0.43
CA THR A 191 -16.65 1.34 -0.55
C THR A 191 -16.28 1.63 -2.01
N ILE A 192 -15.83 0.61 -2.74
CA ILE A 192 -15.39 0.77 -4.13
C ILE A 192 -16.58 1.09 -5.05
N ARG A 193 -17.73 0.44 -4.85
CA ARG A 193 -18.94 0.68 -5.65
C ARG A 193 -19.57 2.05 -5.40
N ASP A 194 -19.61 2.49 -4.13
CA ASP A 194 -20.30 3.73 -3.75
C ASP A 194 -19.45 4.98 -3.99
N PHE A 195 -18.16 4.92 -3.63
CA PHE A 195 -17.29 6.09 -3.74
C PHE A 195 -16.49 6.17 -5.03
N ARG A 196 -16.39 5.05 -5.77
CA ARG A 196 -15.72 5.00 -7.07
C ARG A 196 -14.29 5.58 -7.01
N PRO A 197 -13.43 5.12 -6.08
CA PRO A 197 -12.05 5.61 -5.96
C PRO A 197 -11.19 5.19 -7.15
N ILE A 198 -10.11 5.93 -7.40
CA ILE A 198 -8.99 5.46 -8.20
C ILE A 198 -8.18 4.49 -7.32
N ILE A 199 -7.74 3.38 -7.88
CA ILE A 199 -7.06 2.31 -7.14
C ILE A 199 -5.67 2.11 -7.72
N PHE A 200 -4.66 2.07 -6.85
CA PHE A 200 -3.31 1.60 -7.12
C PHE A 200 -3.12 0.29 -6.35
N SER A 201 -2.67 -0.76 -7.00
CA SER A 201 -2.39 -2.02 -6.30
C SER A 201 -1.18 -2.72 -6.89
N GLU A 202 -0.29 -3.21 -6.03
CA GLU A 202 0.71 -4.19 -6.42
C GLU A 202 0.07 -5.56 -6.46
N LEU A 203 0.28 -6.31 -7.53
CA LEU A 203 -0.20 -7.68 -7.70
C LEU A 203 0.97 -8.57 -8.10
N SER A 204 1.17 -9.65 -7.35
CA SER A 204 2.16 -10.69 -7.68
C SER A 204 1.56 -12.07 -7.49
N ASP A 205 1.49 -12.84 -8.57
CA ASP A 205 1.03 -14.22 -8.50
C ASP A 205 1.93 -15.12 -7.64
N LEU A 206 3.19 -14.68 -7.37
CA LEU A 206 4.08 -15.38 -6.43
C LEU A 206 3.50 -15.45 -5.02
N VAL A 207 2.82 -14.41 -4.57
CA VAL A 207 2.24 -14.30 -3.24
C VAL A 207 0.72 -14.49 -3.23
N LEU A 208 0.03 -14.22 -4.33
CA LEU A 208 -1.41 -14.44 -4.47
C LEU A 208 -1.79 -15.93 -4.60
N GLU A 209 -1.03 -16.71 -5.40
CA GLU A 209 -1.32 -18.15 -5.60
C GLU A 209 -1.31 -18.96 -4.29
N PRO A 210 -0.36 -18.78 -3.35
CA PRO A 210 -0.41 -19.44 -2.05
C PRO A 210 -1.63 -19.10 -1.21
N MET A 211 -2.22 -17.91 -1.43
CA MET A 211 -3.46 -17.46 -0.78
C MET A 211 -4.72 -17.96 -1.50
N GLY A 212 -4.59 -18.77 -2.55
CA GLY A 212 -5.70 -19.30 -3.34
C GLY A 212 -6.32 -18.28 -4.29
N SER A 213 -5.59 -17.22 -4.62
CA SER A 213 -6.01 -16.15 -5.54
C SER A 213 -5.06 -16.04 -6.75
N SER A 214 -5.29 -15.03 -7.57
CA SER A 214 -4.39 -14.65 -8.68
C SER A 214 -4.62 -13.18 -9.07
N ALA A 215 -3.63 -12.58 -9.71
CA ALA A 215 -3.74 -11.25 -10.27
C ALA A 215 -4.92 -11.16 -11.27
N GLU A 216 -5.13 -12.19 -12.08
CA GLU A 216 -6.25 -12.25 -13.02
C GLU A 216 -7.61 -12.19 -12.31
N ARG A 217 -7.78 -12.89 -11.19
CA ARG A 217 -9.04 -12.83 -10.40
C ARG A 217 -9.28 -11.44 -9.82
N VAL A 218 -8.25 -10.78 -9.31
CA VAL A 218 -8.36 -9.40 -8.80
C VAL A 218 -8.73 -8.44 -9.93
N ILE A 219 -8.06 -8.54 -11.07
CA ILE A 219 -8.31 -7.71 -12.26
C ILE A 219 -9.74 -7.92 -12.79
N ASP A 220 -10.18 -9.17 -12.89
CA ASP A 220 -11.53 -9.51 -13.35
C ASP A 220 -12.60 -8.99 -12.37
N ARG A 221 -12.36 -9.05 -11.07
CA ARG A 221 -13.24 -8.48 -10.04
C ARG A 221 -13.41 -6.97 -10.22
N LEU A 222 -12.30 -6.23 -10.30
CA LEU A 222 -12.33 -4.78 -10.52
C LEU A 222 -13.00 -4.43 -11.85
N SER A 223 -12.70 -5.17 -12.90
CA SER A 223 -13.32 -5.01 -14.23
C SER A 223 -14.82 -5.26 -14.18
N GLY A 224 -15.26 -6.26 -13.41
CA GLY A 224 -16.66 -6.58 -13.15
C GLY A 224 -17.39 -5.48 -12.36
N TRP A 225 -16.69 -4.70 -11.56
CA TRP A 225 -17.23 -3.52 -10.88
C TRP A 225 -17.20 -2.24 -11.75
N GLY A 226 -16.85 -2.37 -13.03
CA GLY A 226 -16.88 -1.27 -13.97
C GLY A 226 -15.63 -0.40 -13.95
N TYR A 227 -14.48 -0.99 -13.60
CA TYR A 227 -13.18 -0.33 -13.68
C TYR A 227 -12.46 -0.63 -14.99
N ASP A 228 -11.72 0.35 -15.49
CA ASP A 228 -10.67 0.18 -16.48
C ASP A 228 -9.36 -0.08 -15.74
N VAL A 229 -8.77 -1.26 -15.92
CA VAL A 229 -7.56 -1.69 -15.22
C VAL A 229 -6.39 -1.68 -16.20
N ARG A 230 -5.30 -1.02 -15.83
CA ARG A 230 -4.08 -0.91 -16.65
C ARG A 230 -2.85 -1.35 -15.86
N ASP A 231 -1.89 -1.89 -16.61
CA ASP A 231 -0.52 -2.04 -16.11
C ASP A 231 0.08 -0.64 -15.90
N ALA A 232 0.60 -0.35 -14.73
CA ALA A 232 1.17 0.96 -14.44
C ALA A 232 2.43 1.29 -15.26
N LYS A 233 3.08 0.25 -15.82
CA LYS A 233 4.19 0.40 -16.77
C LYS A 233 3.73 0.63 -18.21
N ASP A 234 2.47 0.27 -18.52
CA ASP A 234 1.88 0.42 -19.86
C ASP A 234 0.39 0.81 -19.74
N LEU A 235 0.15 2.10 -19.59
CA LEU A 235 -1.20 2.64 -19.41
C LEU A 235 -2.11 2.52 -20.65
N GLN A 236 -1.56 2.13 -21.81
CA GLN A 236 -2.35 1.95 -23.03
C GLN A 236 -3.02 0.58 -23.09
N HIS A 237 -2.47 -0.40 -22.39
CA HIS A 237 -2.94 -1.78 -22.45
C HIS A 237 -3.41 -2.28 -21.08
N ALA A 238 -4.38 -3.18 -21.10
CA ALA A 238 -4.74 -3.95 -19.92
C ALA A 238 -3.56 -4.87 -19.52
N PRO A 239 -3.43 -5.24 -18.24
CA PRO A 239 -2.44 -6.22 -17.84
C PRO A 239 -2.55 -7.50 -18.66
N ARG A 240 -1.41 -8.10 -18.99
CA ARG A 240 -1.41 -9.34 -19.77
C ARG A 240 -2.06 -10.46 -18.97
N ARG A 241 -2.89 -11.27 -19.66
CA ARG A 241 -3.43 -12.48 -19.06
C ARG A 241 -2.32 -13.50 -18.79
N GLY A 242 -2.52 -14.31 -17.74
CA GLY A 242 -1.53 -15.24 -17.24
C GLY A 242 -0.80 -14.67 -16.02
N ARG A 243 0.36 -15.23 -15.71
CA ARG A 243 1.12 -14.80 -14.53
C ARG A 243 1.53 -13.33 -14.62
N PHE A 244 1.21 -12.58 -13.59
CA PHE A 244 1.46 -11.15 -13.53
C PHE A 244 2.23 -10.78 -12.26
N GLU A 245 3.18 -9.86 -12.39
CA GLU A 245 3.94 -9.27 -11.30
C GLU A 245 4.17 -7.79 -11.60
N GLY A 246 3.57 -6.92 -10.79
CA GLY A 246 3.72 -5.48 -10.92
C GLY A 246 2.53 -4.68 -10.42
N ASP A 247 2.58 -3.40 -10.69
CA ASP A 247 1.54 -2.46 -10.28
C ASP A 247 0.44 -2.35 -11.32
N ILE A 248 -0.79 -2.27 -10.84
CA ILE A 248 -1.95 -1.88 -11.63
C ILE A 248 -2.49 -0.53 -11.17
N ILE A 249 -3.11 0.17 -12.12
CA ILE A 249 -3.94 1.33 -11.84
C ILE A 249 -5.34 1.02 -12.36
N ALA A 250 -6.33 1.14 -11.50
CA ALA A 250 -7.73 0.97 -11.88
C ALA A 250 -8.50 2.27 -11.67
N ALA A 251 -9.17 2.72 -12.72
CA ALA A 251 -10.04 3.90 -12.67
C ALA A 251 -11.47 3.52 -13.08
N PRO A 252 -12.50 4.13 -12.48
CA PRO A 252 -13.85 3.96 -12.95
C PRO A 252 -13.98 4.26 -14.45
N ARG A 253 -14.65 3.42 -15.21
CA ARG A 253 -14.77 3.58 -16.68
C ARG A 253 -15.36 4.92 -17.08
N GLU A 254 -16.26 5.48 -16.25
CA GLU A 254 -16.87 6.80 -16.45
C GLU A 254 -15.86 7.96 -16.30
N ILE A 255 -14.74 7.72 -15.63
CA ILE A 255 -13.64 8.70 -15.50
C ILE A 255 -12.60 8.44 -16.57
N GLY A 256 -12.16 7.18 -16.71
CA GLY A 256 -11.07 6.75 -17.58
C GLY A 256 -9.68 7.05 -17.02
N ILE A 257 -8.69 6.24 -17.39
CA ILE A 257 -7.31 6.30 -16.84
C ILE A 257 -6.65 7.66 -17.11
N SER A 258 -6.69 8.15 -18.35
CA SER A 258 -6.02 9.41 -18.70
C SER A 258 -6.53 10.58 -17.87
N LYS A 259 -7.85 10.71 -17.73
CA LYS A 259 -8.45 11.76 -16.91
C LYS A 259 -8.15 11.57 -15.42
N ALA A 260 -8.17 10.32 -14.94
CA ALA A 260 -7.86 9.99 -13.55
C ALA A 260 -6.43 10.39 -13.17
N LEU A 261 -5.48 10.23 -14.08
CA LEU A 261 -4.07 10.56 -13.87
C LEU A 261 -3.67 11.97 -14.32
N GLY A 262 -4.58 12.73 -14.93
CA GLY A 262 -4.31 14.08 -15.45
C GLY A 262 -3.32 14.09 -16.63
N ILE A 263 -3.41 13.08 -17.53
CA ILE A 263 -2.52 12.92 -18.71
C ILE A 263 -3.34 12.79 -19.99
#